data_8b3cc5727692bbddf771668a61bc7f8b
#
_entry.id   8b3cc5727692bbddf771668a61bc7f8b
#
_cell.length_a   1.000
_cell.length_b   1.000
_cell.length_c   1.000
_cell.angle_alpha   90.00
_cell.angle_beta   90.00
_cell.angle_gamma   90.00
#
_symmetry.space_group_name_H-M   'P 1'
#
loop_
_entity.id
_entity.type
_entity.pdbx_description
1 polymer ?
#
loop_
_entity_poly.entity_id
_entity_poly.type
_entity_poly.pdbx_seq_one_letter_code
_entity_poly.pdbx_strand_id
1 'polypeptide(L)'
;MRIGFFPNMGKSTIMAVLKMAAHICREEQIEVYLPDDLERPDTYKILQIPKENVLPRPEIFKHIDVAFSFGGDGTIIHLARQIFSYNIPVCGINLGELGFLNQIEVHQLQSHIKRIAQGDYTIEKRGHLHAYIDREDGTREDLVPIINEVVITRSEPAKMARINLAVNGQHTQMYPSDGLIISSATGSTGYNLSAGGPIMKPDNRSIIITPVAPHLIQGISMVLEEHDTIQITMPDREPQLHICIDGTFDYSFTNKEALHISSNPVYCLFVRFKDQCFFGTLFKKLASRRDELL
;
A
#
# COMPACT_ATOMS: atom_id res chain seq x y z
N MET A 1 2.20 22.61 -14.59
CA MET A 1 2.13 21.35 -13.83
C MET A 1 1.81 21.66 -12.39
N ARG A 2 0.95 20.85 -11.74
CA ARG A 2 0.49 21.06 -10.36
C ARG A 2 0.80 19.81 -9.54
N ILE A 3 1.49 19.98 -8.42
CA ILE A 3 1.92 18.86 -7.57
C ILE A 3 1.37 19.06 -6.15
N GLY A 4 0.75 18.01 -5.60
CA GLY A 4 0.35 17.97 -4.19
C GLY A 4 1.46 17.38 -3.33
N PHE A 5 1.82 18.02 -2.21
CA PHE A 5 2.77 17.50 -1.24
C PHE A 5 2.04 16.87 -0.06
N PHE A 6 2.30 15.60 0.18
CA PHE A 6 1.69 14.82 1.27
C PHE A 6 2.78 14.26 2.20
N PRO A 7 3.23 15.07 3.16
CA PRO A 7 4.34 14.71 4.04
C PRO A 7 3.91 13.89 5.25
N ASN A 8 4.78 12.97 5.68
CA ASN A 8 4.76 12.41 7.03
C ASN A 8 5.48 13.39 7.97
N MET A 9 4.72 14.20 8.71
CA MET A 9 5.24 15.24 9.59
C MET A 9 6.01 14.70 10.81
N GLY A 10 5.89 13.40 11.14
CA GLY A 10 6.63 12.75 12.22
C GLY A 10 8.13 12.53 11.95
N LYS A 11 8.59 12.73 10.71
CA LYS A 11 10.02 12.60 10.36
C LYS A 11 10.79 13.87 10.67
N SER A 12 11.91 13.76 11.40
CA SER A 12 12.73 14.91 11.84
C SER A 12 13.29 15.75 10.69
N THR A 13 13.62 15.11 9.56
CA THR A 13 14.19 15.75 8.37
C THR A 13 13.16 16.39 7.44
N ILE A 14 11.86 16.16 7.70
CA ILE A 14 10.77 16.51 6.75
C ILE A 14 10.79 17.97 6.32
N MET A 15 10.94 18.91 7.25
CA MET A 15 10.89 20.35 6.93
C MET A 15 12.02 20.81 6.01
N ALA A 16 13.22 20.23 6.18
CA ALA A 16 14.36 20.54 5.29
C ALA A 16 14.09 20.03 3.87
N VAL A 17 13.57 18.81 3.75
CA VAL A 17 13.26 18.18 2.46
C VAL A 17 12.11 18.91 1.76
N LEU A 18 11.05 19.29 2.46
CA LEU A 18 9.95 20.07 1.92
C LEU A 18 10.41 21.44 1.40
N LYS A 19 11.30 22.16 2.15
CA LYS A 19 11.88 23.41 1.69
C LYS A 19 12.66 23.24 0.39
N MET A 20 13.49 22.21 0.31
CA MET A 20 14.26 21.89 -0.89
C MET A 20 13.32 21.58 -2.06
N ALA A 21 12.35 20.69 -1.87
CA ALA A 21 11.39 20.32 -2.93
C ALA A 21 10.56 21.53 -3.41
N ALA A 22 10.06 22.38 -2.49
CA ALA A 22 9.30 23.57 -2.84
C ALA A 22 10.14 24.60 -3.58
N HIS A 23 11.41 24.76 -3.21
CA HIS A 23 12.35 25.63 -3.92
C HIS A 23 12.57 25.15 -5.35
N ILE A 24 12.86 23.87 -5.56
CA ILE A 24 13.05 23.27 -6.89
C ILE A 24 11.77 23.38 -7.73
N CYS A 25 10.60 23.08 -7.15
CA CYS A 25 9.33 23.24 -7.85
C CYS A 25 9.12 24.68 -8.35
N ARG A 26 9.50 25.67 -7.55
CA ARG A 26 9.39 27.08 -7.93
C ARG A 26 10.34 27.44 -9.08
N GLU A 27 11.58 26.95 -9.07
CA GLU A 27 12.54 27.12 -10.18
C GLU A 27 12.02 26.50 -11.47
N GLU A 28 11.33 25.34 -11.38
CA GLU A 28 10.75 24.65 -12.54
C GLU A 28 9.31 25.12 -12.87
N GLN A 29 8.82 26.21 -12.27
CA GLN A 29 7.48 26.77 -12.48
C GLN A 29 6.35 25.78 -12.23
N ILE A 30 6.52 24.90 -11.24
CA ILE A 30 5.54 23.93 -10.78
C ILE A 30 4.74 24.55 -9.64
N GLU A 31 3.43 24.53 -9.76
CA GLU A 31 2.52 24.96 -8.71
C GLU A 31 2.37 23.86 -7.65
N VAL A 32 2.54 24.22 -6.38
CA VAL A 32 2.49 23.27 -5.26
C VAL A 32 1.25 23.50 -4.42
N TYR A 33 0.58 22.39 -4.08
CA TYR A 33 -0.58 22.31 -3.18
C TYR A 33 -0.23 21.59 -1.89
N LEU A 34 -0.83 22.02 -0.77
CA LEU A 34 -0.65 21.41 0.56
C LEU A 34 -2.00 21.09 1.19
N PRO A 35 -2.10 19.96 1.92
CA PRO A 35 -3.25 19.69 2.78
C PRO A 35 -3.38 20.74 3.90
N ASP A 36 -4.61 21.11 4.20
CA ASP A 36 -4.95 22.04 5.31
C ASP A 36 -4.89 21.35 6.68
N ASP A 37 -4.90 20.02 6.71
CA ASP A 37 -4.84 19.17 7.89
C ASP A 37 -3.43 18.83 8.39
N LEU A 38 -2.39 19.54 7.93
CA LEU A 38 -1.03 19.31 8.41
C LEU A 38 -0.88 19.70 9.89
N GLU A 39 -0.19 18.87 10.67
CA GLU A 39 0.11 19.13 12.09
C GLU A 39 0.78 20.49 12.37
N ARG A 40 1.41 21.10 11.36
CA ARG A 40 2.03 22.42 11.40
C ARG A 40 1.31 23.37 10.42
N PRO A 41 0.30 24.11 10.84
CA PRO A 41 -0.54 24.93 9.97
C PRO A 41 0.25 26.00 9.19
N ASP A 42 1.35 26.53 9.75
CA ASP A 42 2.18 27.54 9.09
C ASP A 42 3.21 26.99 8.07
N THR A 43 3.16 25.68 7.77
CA THR A 43 4.07 25.03 6.82
C THR A 43 4.08 25.76 5.47
N TYR A 44 2.91 26.17 4.97
CA TYR A 44 2.82 26.89 3.68
C TYR A 44 3.61 28.20 3.65
N LYS A 45 3.63 28.97 4.76
CA LYS A 45 4.43 30.20 4.88
C LYS A 45 5.92 29.90 4.78
N ILE A 46 6.37 28.85 5.51
CA ILE A 46 7.77 28.41 5.53
C ILE A 46 8.24 27.96 4.15
N LEU A 47 7.34 27.30 3.40
CA LEU A 47 7.60 26.81 2.04
C LEU A 47 7.34 27.87 0.96
N GLN A 48 6.82 29.06 1.33
CA GLN A 48 6.43 30.14 0.42
C GLN A 48 5.39 29.67 -0.61
N ILE A 49 4.41 28.87 -0.17
CA ILE A 49 3.29 28.40 -0.99
C ILE A 49 2.12 29.37 -0.76
N PRO A 50 1.39 29.79 -1.81
CA PRO A 50 0.21 30.65 -1.68
C PRO A 50 -0.83 30.01 -0.76
N LYS A 51 -1.51 30.83 0.05
CA LYS A 51 -2.51 30.32 1.00
C LYS A 51 -3.71 29.66 0.28
N GLU A 52 -4.04 30.14 -0.90
CA GLU A 52 -5.09 29.60 -1.77
C GLU A 52 -4.80 28.18 -2.26
N ASN A 53 -3.53 27.73 -2.20
CA ASN A 53 -3.12 26.37 -2.53
C ASN A 53 -3.10 25.43 -1.31
N VAL A 54 -3.59 25.89 -0.17
CA VAL A 54 -3.77 25.06 1.05
C VAL A 54 -5.24 24.68 1.14
N LEU A 55 -5.55 23.43 0.82
CA LEU A 55 -6.92 22.94 0.63
C LEU A 55 -7.15 21.61 1.33
N PRO A 56 -8.41 21.24 1.60
CA PRO A 56 -8.74 19.88 2.00
C PRO A 56 -8.27 18.84 0.97
N ARG A 57 -7.80 17.67 1.42
CA ARG A 57 -7.26 16.62 0.54
C ARG A 57 -8.13 16.28 -0.67
N PRO A 58 -9.47 16.08 -0.52
CA PRO A 58 -10.33 15.79 -1.67
C PRO A 58 -10.37 16.91 -2.72
N GLU A 59 -10.20 18.16 -2.31
CA GLU A 59 -10.11 19.30 -3.25
C GLU A 59 -8.75 19.30 -3.96
N ILE A 60 -7.65 19.08 -3.22
CA ILE A 60 -6.32 18.96 -3.84
C ILE A 60 -6.35 17.90 -4.94
N PHE A 61 -6.94 16.74 -4.68
CA PHE A 61 -7.00 15.63 -5.65
C PHE A 61 -7.74 15.99 -6.96
N LYS A 62 -8.55 17.03 -6.98
CA LYS A 62 -9.19 17.53 -8.20
C LYS A 62 -8.28 18.48 -9.02
N HIS A 63 -7.24 19.01 -8.39
CA HIS A 63 -6.41 20.08 -8.99
C HIS A 63 -5.03 19.63 -9.42
N ILE A 64 -4.47 18.58 -8.84
CA ILE A 64 -3.08 18.17 -9.05
C ILE A 64 -2.91 17.17 -10.19
N ASP A 65 -1.75 17.21 -10.82
CA ASP A 65 -1.36 16.30 -11.88
C ASP A 65 -0.53 15.10 -11.34
N VAL A 66 0.20 15.31 -10.21
CA VAL A 66 1.01 14.30 -9.51
C VAL A 66 0.94 14.53 -8.01
N ALA A 67 0.89 13.47 -7.23
CA ALA A 67 0.94 13.50 -5.76
C ALA A 67 2.31 13.06 -5.26
N PHE A 68 3.02 13.92 -4.52
CA PHE A 68 4.29 13.58 -3.87
C PHE A 68 4.05 13.11 -2.45
N SER A 69 4.44 11.87 -2.16
CA SER A 69 4.45 11.29 -0.83
C SER A 69 5.83 11.42 -0.20
N PHE A 70 5.98 12.15 0.89
CA PHE A 70 7.26 12.30 1.60
C PHE A 70 7.28 11.40 2.83
N GLY A 71 7.98 10.27 2.76
CA GLY A 71 8.03 9.28 3.85
C GLY A 71 8.61 7.95 3.42
N GLY A 72 8.19 6.87 4.08
CA GLY A 72 8.49 5.49 3.71
C GLY A 72 7.34 4.85 2.92
N ASP A 73 7.45 3.51 2.71
CA ASP A 73 6.44 2.74 1.96
C ASP A 73 5.04 2.84 2.60
N GLY A 74 4.91 2.86 3.92
CA GLY A 74 3.61 3.04 4.59
C GLY A 74 2.94 4.38 4.27
N THR A 75 3.73 5.47 4.12
CA THR A 75 3.18 6.80 3.76
C THR A 75 2.64 6.81 2.34
N ILE A 76 3.36 6.19 1.40
CA ILE A 76 2.92 6.14 0.00
C ILE A 76 1.71 5.20 -0.17
N ILE A 77 1.62 4.08 0.57
CA ILE A 77 0.46 3.19 0.60
C ILE A 77 -0.78 3.95 1.09
N HIS A 78 -0.65 4.69 2.19
CA HIS A 78 -1.73 5.48 2.74
C HIS A 78 -2.25 6.52 1.74
N LEU A 79 -1.36 7.24 1.05
CA LEU A 79 -1.72 8.21 0.02
C LEU A 79 -2.36 7.52 -1.20
N ALA A 80 -1.78 6.41 -1.69
CA ALA A 80 -2.31 5.67 -2.83
C ALA A 80 -3.76 5.21 -2.59
N ARG A 81 -4.07 4.77 -1.35
CA ARG A 81 -5.43 4.38 -0.93
C ARG A 81 -6.42 5.55 -0.99
N GLN A 82 -6.00 6.77 -0.71
CA GLN A 82 -6.87 7.96 -0.75
C GLN A 82 -7.14 8.45 -2.17
N ILE A 83 -6.19 8.23 -3.09
CA ILE A 83 -6.14 8.95 -4.36
C ILE A 83 -6.44 8.06 -5.59
N PHE A 84 -6.50 6.73 -5.46
CA PHE A 84 -6.62 5.82 -6.60
C PHE A 84 -7.83 6.10 -7.50
N SER A 85 -8.96 6.53 -6.91
CA SER A 85 -10.19 6.85 -7.65
C SER A 85 -10.12 8.15 -8.45
N TYR A 86 -9.10 8.98 -8.22
CA TYR A 86 -8.89 10.26 -8.92
C TYR A 86 -7.98 10.14 -10.14
N ASN A 87 -7.44 8.95 -10.43
CA ASN A 87 -6.50 8.71 -11.53
C ASN A 87 -5.22 9.59 -11.49
N ILE A 88 -4.75 9.93 -10.30
CA ILE A 88 -3.55 10.74 -10.10
C ILE A 88 -2.39 9.82 -9.71
N PRO A 89 -1.24 9.92 -10.40
CA PRO A 89 -0.07 9.13 -10.06
C PRO A 89 0.61 9.63 -8.78
N VAL A 90 1.02 8.67 -7.94
CA VAL A 90 1.78 8.93 -6.72
C VAL A 90 3.27 8.76 -7.00
N CYS A 91 4.08 9.72 -6.54
CA CYS A 91 5.54 9.67 -6.55
C CYS A 91 6.07 9.68 -5.12
N GLY A 92 6.77 8.62 -4.72
CA GLY A 92 7.34 8.51 -3.38
C GLY A 92 8.72 9.15 -3.27
N ILE A 93 8.89 10.04 -2.29
CA ILE A 93 10.17 10.62 -1.87
C ILE A 93 10.56 9.94 -0.55
N ASN A 94 11.66 9.21 -0.57
CA ASN A 94 12.12 8.45 0.57
C ASN A 94 12.85 9.32 1.60
N LEU A 95 12.42 9.24 2.86
CA LEU A 95 13.01 9.96 4.00
C LEU A 95 13.77 9.04 4.98
N GLY A 96 14.02 7.81 4.60
CA GLY A 96 14.66 6.82 5.46
C GLY A 96 15.28 5.70 4.65
N GLU A 97 15.11 4.46 5.11
CA GLU A 97 15.58 3.29 4.40
C GLU A 97 14.86 3.12 3.05
N LEU A 98 15.59 2.66 2.05
CA LEU A 98 15.07 2.46 0.69
C LEU A 98 13.82 1.57 0.71
N GLY A 99 12.67 2.10 0.27
CA GLY A 99 11.41 1.39 0.09
C GLY A 99 11.32 0.63 -1.24
N PHE A 100 10.28 -0.19 -1.43
CA PHE A 100 9.93 -0.79 -2.72
C PHE A 100 9.07 0.13 -3.59
N LEU A 101 8.41 1.08 -2.95
CA LEU A 101 7.45 1.98 -3.60
C LEU A 101 8.05 3.36 -3.88
N ASN A 102 8.96 3.82 -3.03
CA ASN A 102 9.59 5.13 -3.18
C ASN A 102 10.57 5.14 -4.35
N GLN A 103 10.52 6.22 -5.14
CA GLN A 103 11.29 6.35 -6.38
C GLN A 103 12.42 7.37 -6.28
N ILE A 104 12.34 8.31 -5.37
CA ILE A 104 13.27 9.44 -5.27
C ILE A 104 13.91 9.43 -3.89
N GLU A 105 15.22 9.39 -3.83
CA GLU A 105 15.98 9.66 -2.62
C GLU A 105 16.23 11.18 -2.49
N VAL A 106 16.43 11.68 -1.26
CA VAL A 106 16.57 13.13 -1.01
C VAL A 106 17.68 13.78 -1.86
N HIS A 107 18.80 13.09 -2.05
CA HIS A 107 19.90 13.59 -2.86
C HIS A 107 19.60 13.67 -4.36
N GLN A 108 18.53 13.02 -4.82
CA GLN A 108 18.09 12.96 -6.21
C GLN A 108 16.95 13.94 -6.51
N LEU A 109 16.42 14.66 -5.52
CA LEU A 109 15.24 15.51 -5.66
C LEU A 109 15.33 16.47 -6.86
N GLN A 110 16.44 17.19 -7.00
CA GLN A 110 16.60 18.19 -8.06
C GLN A 110 16.49 17.58 -9.46
N SER A 111 17.22 16.50 -9.70
CA SER A 111 17.21 15.83 -11.00
C SER A 111 15.85 15.25 -11.35
N HIS A 112 15.17 14.62 -10.37
CA HIS A 112 13.90 13.95 -10.61
C HIS A 112 12.71 14.89 -10.70
N ILE A 113 12.69 16.00 -9.94
CA ILE A 113 11.66 17.03 -10.10
C ILE A 113 11.75 17.66 -11.48
N LYS A 114 12.97 17.94 -11.98
CA LYS A 114 13.19 18.40 -13.37
C LYS A 114 12.65 17.41 -14.40
N ARG A 115 12.95 16.12 -14.24
CA ARG A 115 12.42 15.08 -15.12
C ARG A 115 10.88 15.04 -15.11
N ILE A 116 10.27 15.20 -13.94
CA ILE A 116 8.80 15.28 -13.81
C ILE A 116 8.24 16.50 -14.52
N ALA A 117 8.88 17.68 -14.36
CA ALA A 117 8.50 18.91 -15.06
C ALA A 117 8.55 18.75 -16.59
N GLN A 118 9.52 17.98 -17.10
CA GLN A 118 9.72 17.69 -18.52
C GLN A 118 8.87 16.54 -19.05
N GLY A 119 8.10 15.84 -18.18
CA GLY A 119 7.33 14.65 -18.56
C GLY A 119 8.19 13.40 -18.81
N ASP A 120 9.48 13.40 -18.38
CA ASP A 120 10.37 12.22 -18.50
C ASP A 120 10.14 11.21 -17.39
N TYR A 121 8.95 10.63 -17.37
CA TYR A 121 8.56 9.54 -16.49
C TYR A 121 7.52 8.65 -17.17
N THR A 122 7.24 7.52 -16.58
CA THR A 122 6.17 6.60 -17.00
C THR A 122 5.21 6.36 -15.84
N ILE A 123 4.00 5.92 -16.16
CA ILE A 123 3.00 5.52 -15.16
C ILE A 123 2.97 4.01 -15.07
N GLU A 124 3.29 3.48 -13.89
CA GLU A 124 3.09 2.08 -13.54
C GLU A 124 1.70 1.90 -12.93
N LYS A 125 0.91 1.03 -13.54
CA LYS A 125 -0.41 0.65 -13.04
C LYS A 125 -0.26 -0.54 -12.11
N ARG A 126 -0.70 -0.40 -10.86
CA ARG A 126 -0.68 -1.48 -9.87
C ARG A 126 -2.08 -1.90 -9.50
N GLY A 127 -2.36 -3.20 -9.57
CA GLY A 127 -3.58 -3.78 -9.02
C GLY A 127 -3.61 -3.65 -7.50
N HIS A 128 -4.80 -3.55 -6.95
CA HIS A 128 -5.07 -3.63 -5.51
C HIS A 128 -6.31 -4.46 -5.27
N LEU A 129 -6.56 -4.85 -4.01
CA LEU A 129 -7.69 -5.70 -3.68
C LEU A 129 -8.84 -4.89 -3.10
N HIS A 130 -10.04 -5.41 -3.30
CA HIS A 130 -11.28 -4.99 -2.66
C HIS A 130 -11.76 -6.10 -1.76
N ALA A 131 -12.29 -5.76 -0.58
CA ALA A 131 -12.87 -6.72 0.33
C ALA A 131 -14.10 -6.14 1.03
N TYR A 132 -15.00 -7.06 1.42
CA TYR A 132 -16.15 -6.74 2.29
C TYR A 132 -16.45 -7.92 3.19
N ILE A 133 -17.14 -7.64 4.30
CA ILE A 133 -17.62 -8.64 5.24
C ILE A 133 -19.15 -8.67 5.17
N ASP A 134 -19.72 -9.83 4.90
CA ASP A 134 -21.13 -10.09 5.16
C ASP A 134 -21.29 -10.38 6.67
N ARG A 135 -21.92 -9.48 7.41
CA ARG A 135 -22.07 -9.50 8.87
C ARG A 135 -23.23 -10.43 9.29
N GLU A 136 -23.21 -10.89 10.56
CA GLU A 136 -24.26 -11.74 11.15
C GLU A 136 -25.66 -11.15 11.05
N ASP A 137 -25.80 -9.83 11.12
CA ASP A 137 -27.08 -9.11 11.03
C ASP A 137 -27.61 -8.98 9.59
N GLY A 138 -26.91 -9.55 8.60
CA GLY A 138 -27.25 -9.48 7.19
C GLY A 138 -26.78 -8.20 6.49
N THR A 139 -26.07 -7.32 7.16
CA THR A 139 -25.47 -6.14 6.54
C THR A 139 -24.16 -6.48 5.85
N ARG A 140 -23.78 -5.66 4.87
CA ARG A 140 -22.46 -5.70 4.24
C ARG A 140 -21.63 -4.52 4.71
N GLU A 141 -20.42 -4.82 5.18
CA GLU A 141 -19.41 -3.83 5.52
C GLU A 141 -18.28 -3.85 4.49
N ASP A 142 -18.19 -2.81 3.65
CA ASP A 142 -17.07 -2.63 2.74
C ASP A 142 -15.82 -2.22 3.52
N LEU A 143 -14.72 -2.91 3.26
CA LEU A 143 -13.44 -2.61 3.90
C LEU A 143 -12.67 -1.57 3.09
N VAL A 144 -11.67 -0.94 3.72
CA VAL A 144 -10.79 0.01 3.02
C VAL A 144 -10.05 -0.69 1.86
N PRO A 145 -9.74 0.02 0.76
CA PRO A 145 -8.96 -0.55 -0.34
C PRO A 145 -7.62 -1.11 0.13
N ILE A 146 -7.27 -2.30 -0.33
CA ILE A 146 -6.09 -3.07 0.10
C ILE A 146 -4.99 -2.92 -0.94
N ILE A 147 -3.92 -2.21 -0.60
CA ILE A 147 -2.80 -1.96 -1.51
C ILE A 147 -1.80 -3.13 -1.47
N ASN A 148 -1.41 -3.57 -0.27
CA ASN A 148 -0.52 -4.70 -0.09
C ASN A 148 -1.29 -5.99 0.18
N GLU A 149 -1.83 -6.15 1.40
CA GLU A 149 -2.43 -7.40 1.84
C GLU A 149 -3.52 -7.21 2.88
N VAL A 150 -4.39 -8.20 2.95
CA VAL A 150 -5.24 -8.46 4.11
C VAL A 150 -4.71 -9.70 4.83
N VAL A 151 -4.57 -9.60 6.14
CA VAL A 151 -4.06 -10.66 7.01
C VAL A 151 -5.17 -11.07 7.97
N ILE A 152 -5.55 -12.33 7.92
CA ILE A 152 -6.48 -12.93 8.87
C ILE A 152 -5.64 -13.64 9.92
N THR A 153 -5.76 -13.27 11.19
CA THR A 153 -4.96 -13.83 12.28
C THR A 153 -5.83 -14.28 13.45
N ARG A 154 -5.30 -15.21 14.26
CA ARG A 154 -5.89 -15.61 15.53
C ARG A 154 -5.95 -14.42 16.48
N SER A 155 -7.01 -14.33 17.28
CA SER A 155 -7.14 -13.34 18.36
C SER A 155 -6.49 -13.80 19.67
N GLU A 156 -6.41 -15.12 19.89
CA GLU A 156 -5.83 -15.73 21.08
C GLU A 156 -4.46 -16.34 20.79
N PRO A 157 -3.38 -15.92 21.47
CA PRO A 157 -2.00 -16.38 21.17
C PRO A 157 -1.80 -17.90 21.27
N ALA A 158 -2.55 -18.58 22.16
CA ALA A 158 -2.39 -20.00 22.42
C ALA A 158 -3.26 -20.92 21.55
N LYS A 159 -4.19 -20.37 20.77
CA LYS A 159 -5.10 -21.16 19.94
C LYS A 159 -4.79 -20.95 18.46
N MET A 160 -4.67 -22.04 17.76
CA MET A 160 -4.53 -22.07 16.30
C MET A 160 -5.82 -21.61 15.63
N ALA A 161 -5.74 -20.77 14.61
CA ALA A 161 -6.88 -20.43 13.77
C ALA A 161 -7.20 -21.58 12.81
N ARG A 162 -8.48 -21.83 12.57
CA ARG A 162 -8.96 -22.69 11.48
C ARG A 162 -9.73 -21.82 10.49
N ILE A 163 -9.14 -21.62 9.34
CA ILE A 163 -9.63 -20.68 8.32
C ILE A 163 -10.08 -21.50 7.11
N ASN A 164 -11.38 -21.48 6.80
CA ASN A 164 -11.91 -22.08 5.59
C ASN A 164 -11.72 -21.14 4.42
N LEU A 165 -11.13 -21.66 3.34
CA LEU A 165 -10.95 -20.98 2.07
C LEU A 165 -11.88 -21.56 1.02
N ALA A 166 -12.61 -20.72 0.32
CA ALA A 166 -13.28 -21.05 -0.92
C ALA A 166 -12.81 -20.10 -2.04
N VAL A 167 -12.64 -20.65 -3.23
CA VAL A 167 -12.29 -19.90 -4.45
C VAL A 167 -13.40 -20.11 -5.47
N ASN A 168 -13.93 -19.04 -6.03
CA ASN A 168 -15.03 -19.06 -7.00
C ASN A 168 -16.25 -19.87 -6.50
N GLY A 169 -16.55 -19.74 -5.21
CA GLY A 169 -17.66 -20.45 -4.57
C GLY A 169 -17.41 -21.93 -4.29
N GLN A 170 -16.23 -22.48 -4.62
CA GLN A 170 -15.87 -23.86 -4.34
C GLN A 170 -14.98 -23.91 -3.10
N HIS A 171 -15.40 -24.70 -2.09
CA HIS A 171 -14.55 -24.97 -0.93
C HIS A 171 -13.25 -25.64 -1.38
N THR A 172 -12.13 -25.00 -1.05
CA THR A 172 -10.80 -25.44 -1.51
C THR A 172 -10.07 -26.17 -0.40
N GLN A 173 -9.90 -25.54 0.75
CA GLN A 173 -9.12 -26.07 1.86
C GLN A 173 -9.45 -25.35 3.17
N MET A 174 -9.23 -26.02 4.29
CA MET A 174 -9.16 -25.44 5.62
C MET A 174 -7.68 -25.29 6.02
N TYR A 175 -7.30 -24.10 6.48
CA TYR A 175 -5.94 -23.80 6.97
C TYR A 175 -5.90 -23.77 8.50
N PRO A 176 -5.38 -24.82 9.16
CA PRO A 176 -4.98 -24.75 10.57
C PRO A 176 -3.61 -24.02 10.64
N SER A 177 -3.60 -22.76 11.05
CA SER A 177 -2.43 -21.89 10.97
C SER A 177 -2.51 -20.76 12.00
N ASP A 178 -1.46 -19.97 12.15
CA ASP A 178 -1.50 -18.70 12.91
C ASP A 178 -2.25 -17.61 12.16
N GLY A 179 -2.37 -17.73 10.85
CA GLY A 179 -3.10 -16.82 10.00
C GLY A 179 -3.02 -17.15 8.52
N LEU A 180 -3.69 -16.33 7.72
CA LEU A 180 -3.70 -16.42 6.26
C LEU A 180 -3.51 -15.01 5.69
N ILE A 181 -2.58 -14.86 4.76
CA ILE A 181 -2.31 -13.60 4.05
C ILE A 181 -2.91 -13.71 2.66
N ILE A 182 -3.74 -12.73 2.29
CA ILE A 182 -4.21 -12.55 0.92
C ILE A 182 -3.59 -11.26 0.40
N SER A 183 -2.67 -11.39 -0.56
CA SER A 183 -1.82 -10.29 -0.99
C SER A 183 -2.01 -9.94 -2.47
N SER A 184 -1.91 -8.65 -2.78
CA SER A 184 -1.72 -8.16 -4.14
C SER A 184 -0.28 -8.40 -4.62
N ALA A 185 -0.01 -8.14 -5.90
CA ALA A 185 1.37 -8.15 -6.41
C ALA A 185 2.27 -7.11 -5.72
N THR A 186 1.72 -5.95 -5.33
CA THR A 186 2.45 -4.94 -4.55
C THR A 186 2.86 -5.46 -3.18
N GLY A 187 1.95 -6.14 -2.49
CA GLY A 187 2.18 -6.74 -1.18
C GLY A 187 3.07 -7.99 -1.21
N SER A 188 3.37 -8.53 -2.41
CA SER A 188 4.25 -9.70 -2.53
C SER A 188 5.63 -9.49 -1.87
N THR A 189 6.10 -8.24 -1.76
CA THR A 189 7.33 -7.84 -1.09
C THR A 189 7.14 -7.37 0.36
N GLY A 190 5.90 -7.38 0.86
CA GLY A 190 5.51 -7.04 2.23
C GLY A 190 5.54 -8.24 3.18
N TYR A 191 4.50 -8.39 3.98
CA TYR A 191 4.40 -9.50 4.95
C TYR A 191 4.33 -10.88 4.27
N ASN A 192 3.75 -10.93 3.06
CA ASN A 192 3.78 -12.13 2.21
C ASN A 192 5.19 -12.71 2.04
N LEU A 193 6.20 -11.85 1.76
CA LEU A 193 7.59 -12.30 1.61
C LEU A 193 8.15 -12.88 2.91
N SER A 194 7.87 -12.25 4.04
CA SER A 194 8.31 -12.74 5.35
C SER A 194 7.67 -14.07 5.74
N ALA A 195 6.46 -14.33 5.26
CA ALA A 195 5.75 -15.60 5.44
C ALA A 195 6.17 -16.70 4.42
N GLY A 196 7.13 -16.41 3.53
CA GLY A 196 7.62 -17.37 2.53
C GLY A 196 6.79 -17.42 1.24
N GLY A 197 5.94 -16.45 1.01
CA GLY A 197 5.16 -16.33 -0.23
C GLY A 197 6.01 -15.90 -1.42
N PRO A 198 5.55 -16.12 -2.66
CA PRO A 198 6.26 -15.77 -3.87
C PRO A 198 6.35 -14.27 -4.08
N ILE A 199 7.41 -13.82 -4.72
CA ILE A 199 7.57 -12.45 -5.19
C ILE A 199 6.92 -12.32 -6.56
N MET A 200 6.09 -11.30 -6.74
CA MET A 200 5.46 -10.99 -8.00
C MET A 200 5.89 -9.63 -8.53
N LYS A 201 5.92 -9.51 -9.85
CA LYS A 201 6.15 -8.24 -10.52
C LYS A 201 4.99 -7.27 -10.24
N PRO A 202 5.25 -6.00 -9.92
CA PRO A 202 4.21 -5.07 -9.43
C PRO A 202 3.07 -4.76 -10.40
N ASP A 203 3.31 -4.93 -11.71
CA ASP A 203 2.31 -4.73 -12.78
C ASP A 203 1.39 -5.94 -12.98
N ASN A 204 1.61 -7.02 -12.23
CA ASN A 204 0.73 -8.19 -12.22
C ASN A 204 -0.54 -7.89 -11.38
N ARG A 205 -1.66 -8.55 -11.71
CA ARG A 205 -2.94 -8.42 -11.00
C ARG A 205 -3.38 -9.69 -10.27
N SER A 206 -2.58 -10.74 -10.34
CA SER A 206 -2.87 -11.98 -9.62
C SER A 206 -2.90 -11.76 -8.11
N ILE A 207 -3.63 -12.61 -7.43
CA ILE A 207 -3.79 -12.60 -5.98
C ILE A 207 -2.94 -13.72 -5.39
N ILE A 208 -2.21 -13.45 -4.32
CA ILE A 208 -1.40 -14.43 -3.62
C ILE A 208 -2.10 -14.81 -2.32
N ILE A 209 -2.17 -16.10 -2.03
CA ILE A 209 -2.63 -16.64 -0.74
C ILE A 209 -1.42 -17.32 -0.09
N THR A 210 -1.04 -16.86 1.10
CA THR A 210 0.10 -17.40 1.85
C THR A 210 -0.29 -17.69 3.29
N PRO A 211 -0.22 -18.95 3.75
CA PRO A 211 -0.48 -19.30 5.15
C PRO A 211 0.69 -18.85 6.05
N VAL A 212 0.35 -18.42 7.27
CA VAL A 212 1.33 -18.04 8.30
C VAL A 212 1.48 -19.18 9.29
N ALA A 213 2.69 -19.72 9.43
CA ALA A 213 2.99 -20.86 10.32
C ALA A 213 1.97 -21.99 10.23
N PRO A 214 1.71 -22.56 9.05
CA PRO A 214 0.71 -23.63 8.88
C PRO A 214 1.15 -24.90 9.60
N HIS A 215 0.19 -25.59 10.24
CA HIS A 215 0.43 -26.87 10.91
C HIS A 215 0.34 -28.08 9.99
N LEU A 216 0.03 -27.88 8.73
CA LEU A 216 0.02 -28.93 7.71
C LEU A 216 1.35 -28.94 6.95
N ILE A 217 1.85 -30.13 6.60
CA ILE A 217 3.05 -30.34 5.77
C ILE A 217 2.91 -29.67 4.39
N GLN A 218 1.70 -29.36 3.95
CA GLN A 218 1.39 -28.75 2.66
C GLN A 218 0.94 -27.28 2.77
N GLY A 219 1.52 -26.52 3.68
CA GLY A 219 1.28 -25.05 3.76
C GLY A 219 1.89 -24.32 2.55
N ILE A 220 1.37 -24.57 1.36
CA ILE A 220 1.86 -24.01 0.10
C ILE A 220 1.14 -22.71 -0.18
N SER A 221 1.90 -21.68 -0.63
CA SER A 221 1.32 -20.45 -1.17
C SER A 221 0.69 -20.74 -2.54
N MET A 222 -0.45 -20.14 -2.81
CA MET A 222 -1.15 -20.21 -4.10
C MET A 222 -1.15 -18.85 -4.78
N VAL A 223 -1.11 -18.86 -6.12
CA VAL A 223 -1.30 -17.68 -6.95
C VAL A 223 -2.58 -17.89 -7.76
N LEU A 224 -3.52 -16.97 -7.60
CA LEU A 224 -4.81 -16.96 -8.28
C LEU A 224 -4.80 -15.90 -9.39
N GLU A 225 -5.71 -16.06 -10.34
CA GLU A 225 -5.93 -15.07 -11.40
C GLU A 225 -6.66 -13.82 -10.87
N GLU A 226 -6.60 -12.73 -11.63
CA GLU A 226 -7.23 -11.45 -11.24
C GLU A 226 -8.76 -11.52 -11.15
N HIS A 227 -9.38 -12.49 -11.82
CA HIS A 227 -10.83 -12.66 -11.84
C HIS A 227 -11.35 -13.63 -10.79
N ASP A 228 -10.45 -14.29 -10.07
CA ASP A 228 -10.84 -15.19 -8.99
C ASP A 228 -11.40 -14.40 -7.80
N THR A 229 -12.42 -14.98 -7.18
CA THR A 229 -13.03 -14.48 -5.96
C THR A 229 -12.70 -15.38 -4.79
N ILE A 230 -12.36 -14.79 -3.67
CA ILE A 230 -11.99 -15.49 -2.44
C ILE A 230 -13.09 -15.28 -1.41
N GLN A 231 -13.50 -16.35 -0.76
CA GLN A 231 -14.35 -16.30 0.42
C GLN A 231 -13.62 -16.98 1.59
N ILE A 232 -13.60 -16.29 2.71
CA ILE A 232 -13.06 -16.77 3.98
C ILE A 232 -14.21 -16.93 4.97
N THR A 233 -14.28 -18.09 5.61
CA THR A 233 -15.20 -18.37 6.72
C THR A 233 -14.46 -19.14 7.81
N MET A 234 -15.13 -19.36 8.93
CA MET A 234 -14.59 -20.13 10.06
C MET A 234 -15.52 -21.29 10.38
N PRO A 235 -15.00 -22.43 10.89
CA PRO A 235 -15.84 -23.48 11.46
C PRO A 235 -16.63 -22.99 12.68
N ASP A 236 -17.74 -23.65 12.99
CA ASP A 236 -18.50 -23.40 14.22
C ASP A 236 -17.61 -23.59 15.46
N ARG A 237 -17.84 -22.74 16.49
CA ARG A 237 -17.11 -22.75 17.77
C ARG A 237 -15.64 -22.33 17.71
N GLU A 238 -15.17 -21.79 16.60
CA GLU A 238 -13.85 -21.16 16.57
C GLU A 238 -13.86 -19.82 17.30
N PRO A 239 -12.74 -19.42 17.94
CA PRO A 239 -12.61 -18.10 18.51
C PRO A 239 -12.64 -17.01 17.41
N GLN A 240 -13.01 -15.81 17.80
CA GLN A 240 -12.93 -14.64 16.93
C GLN A 240 -11.53 -14.52 16.30
N LEU A 241 -11.48 -14.11 15.04
CA LEU A 241 -10.24 -13.76 14.34
C LEU A 241 -10.13 -12.23 14.18
N HIS A 242 -8.94 -11.77 13.86
CA HIS A 242 -8.67 -10.39 13.46
C HIS A 242 -8.35 -10.33 11.96
N ILE A 243 -8.88 -9.32 11.31
CA ILE A 243 -8.54 -8.97 9.93
C ILE A 243 -7.75 -7.67 9.99
N CYS A 244 -6.50 -7.67 9.55
CA CYS A 244 -5.64 -6.49 9.47
C CYS A 244 -5.35 -6.15 8.00
N ILE A 245 -5.60 -4.90 7.61
CA ILE A 245 -5.35 -4.42 6.24
C ILE A 245 -4.13 -3.50 6.24
N ASP A 246 -3.15 -3.83 5.41
CA ASP A 246 -1.90 -3.09 5.19
C ASP A 246 -1.22 -2.66 6.52
N GLY A 247 -1.34 -3.50 7.57
CA GLY A 247 -0.77 -3.27 8.88
C GLY A 247 -1.36 -2.06 9.66
N THR A 248 -2.51 -1.54 9.26
CA THR A 248 -3.03 -0.27 9.81
C THR A 248 -4.49 -0.37 10.27
N PHE A 249 -5.35 -1.07 9.55
CA PHE A 249 -6.78 -1.14 9.84
C PHE A 249 -7.14 -2.53 10.37
N ASP A 250 -7.82 -2.57 11.52
CA ASP A 250 -8.20 -3.80 12.19
C ASP A 250 -9.72 -3.95 12.24
N TYR A 251 -10.20 -5.17 11.94
CA TYR A 251 -11.60 -5.56 12.00
C TYR A 251 -11.73 -6.87 12.77
N SER A 252 -12.80 -6.99 13.54
CA SER A 252 -13.18 -8.28 14.14
C SER A 252 -13.92 -9.16 13.15
N PHE A 253 -13.73 -10.48 13.26
CA PHE A 253 -14.33 -11.45 12.37
C PHE A 253 -14.75 -12.69 13.15
N THR A 254 -16.01 -13.12 12.98
CA THR A 254 -16.62 -14.23 13.72
C THR A 254 -17.05 -15.37 12.78
N ASN A 255 -17.39 -16.53 13.36
CA ASN A 255 -17.81 -17.72 12.60
C ASN A 255 -19.20 -17.59 11.93
N LYS A 256 -19.92 -16.50 12.19
CA LYS A 256 -21.21 -16.21 11.57
C LYS A 256 -21.11 -15.23 10.39
N GLU A 257 -19.91 -14.86 10.06
CA GLU A 257 -19.59 -13.86 9.04
C GLU A 257 -18.81 -14.49 7.89
N ALA A 258 -18.81 -13.82 6.73
CA ALA A 258 -18.03 -14.22 5.58
C ALA A 258 -17.25 -13.00 5.04
N LEU A 259 -15.91 -13.16 4.93
CA LEU A 259 -15.05 -12.18 4.29
C LEU A 259 -14.88 -12.53 2.82
N HIS A 260 -15.18 -11.58 1.95
CA HIS A 260 -15.03 -11.70 0.50
C HIS A 260 -13.91 -10.80 0.01
N ILE A 261 -13.06 -11.34 -0.87
CA ILE A 261 -11.90 -10.62 -1.41
C ILE A 261 -11.82 -10.87 -2.92
N SER A 262 -11.54 -9.81 -3.67
CA SER A 262 -11.34 -9.85 -5.13
C SER A 262 -10.36 -8.77 -5.58
N SER A 263 -9.88 -8.85 -6.81
CA SER A 263 -9.12 -7.76 -7.42
C SER A 263 -10.03 -6.57 -7.71
N ASN A 264 -9.56 -5.35 -7.42
CA ASN A 264 -10.27 -4.13 -7.77
C ASN A 264 -10.05 -3.81 -9.27
N PRO A 265 -11.10 -3.43 -10.03
CA PRO A 265 -10.95 -3.08 -11.45
C PRO A 265 -10.16 -1.79 -11.69
N VAL A 266 -10.08 -0.90 -10.70
CA VAL A 266 -9.33 0.37 -10.78
C VAL A 266 -7.87 0.14 -10.37
N TYR A 267 -6.95 0.85 -11.00
CA TYR A 267 -5.51 0.77 -10.66
C TYR A 267 -5.08 1.90 -9.74
N CYS A 268 -4.13 1.61 -8.87
CA CYS A 268 -3.29 2.62 -8.28
C CYS A 268 -2.19 3.01 -9.28
N LEU A 269 -1.97 4.31 -9.46
CA LEU A 269 -1.01 4.84 -10.42
C LEU A 269 0.26 5.31 -9.69
N PHE A 270 1.42 4.87 -10.16
CA PHE A 270 2.71 5.26 -9.58
C PHE A 270 3.63 5.84 -10.66
N VAL A 271 4.31 6.93 -10.32
CA VAL A 271 5.38 7.48 -11.16
C VAL A 271 6.56 6.51 -11.17
N ARG A 272 7.14 6.27 -12.35
CA ARG A 272 8.35 5.46 -12.55
C ARG A 272 9.31 6.14 -13.49
N PHE A 273 10.59 5.98 -13.22
CA PHE A 273 11.65 6.45 -14.09
C PHE A 273 12.27 5.26 -14.83
N LYS A 274 12.62 5.44 -16.12
CA LYS A 274 13.10 4.36 -17.01
C LYS A 274 14.39 3.71 -16.55
N ASP A 275 15.21 4.42 -15.80
CA ASP A 275 16.48 3.95 -15.24
C ASP A 275 16.32 3.12 -13.95
N GLN A 276 15.10 2.99 -13.45
CA GLN A 276 14.78 2.21 -12.25
C GLN A 276 14.18 0.85 -12.63
N CYS A 277 14.76 -0.20 -12.08
CA CYS A 277 14.34 -1.58 -12.32
C CYS A 277 13.87 -2.23 -11.03
N PHE A 278 12.68 -2.84 -11.05
CA PHE A 278 12.12 -3.56 -9.90
C PHE A 278 13.09 -4.61 -9.33
N PHE A 279 13.66 -5.45 -10.21
CA PHE A 279 14.58 -6.49 -9.76
C PHE A 279 15.88 -5.92 -9.19
N GLY A 280 16.39 -4.82 -9.73
CA GLY A 280 17.54 -4.11 -9.16
C GLY A 280 17.28 -3.61 -7.75
N THR A 281 16.12 -3.01 -7.49
CA THR A 281 15.69 -2.58 -6.16
C THR A 281 15.50 -3.77 -5.23
N LEU A 282 14.85 -4.83 -5.70
CA LEU A 282 14.60 -6.06 -4.95
C LEU A 282 15.91 -6.68 -4.43
N PHE A 283 16.87 -6.93 -5.33
CA PHE A 283 18.12 -7.57 -4.93
C PHE A 283 18.98 -6.69 -4.01
N LYS A 284 19.00 -5.37 -4.23
CA LYS A 284 19.66 -4.44 -3.30
C LYS A 284 19.10 -4.55 -1.89
N LYS A 285 17.76 -4.59 -1.76
CA LYS A 285 17.10 -4.71 -0.46
C LYS A 285 17.29 -6.06 0.22
N LEU A 286 17.25 -7.13 -0.55
CA LEU A 286 17.51 -8.47 -0.01
C LEU A 286 18.97 -8.60 0.48
N ALA A 287 19.93 -7.96 -0.20
CA ALA A 287 21.32 -7.92 0.21
C ALA A 287 21.52 -7.09 1.50
N SER A 288 20.95 -5.87 1.58
CA SER A 288 21.09 -5.02 2.77
C SER A 288 20.52 -5.66 4.04
N ARG A 289 19.38 -6.34 3.94
CA ARG A 289 18.83 -7.11 5.09
C ARG A 289 19.74 -8.25 5.56
N ARG A 290 20.53 -8.84 4.67
CA ARG A 290 21.49 -9.89 5.03
C ARG A 290 22.67 -9.29 5.81
N ASP A 291 23.14 -8.12 5.41
CA ASP A 291 24.28 -7.45 6.06
C ASP A 291 23.93 -6.91 7.46
N GLU A 292 22.64 -6.60 7.71
CA GLU A 292 22.13 -6.20 9.03
C GLU A 292 22.02 -7.40 10.02
N LEU A 293 22.04 -8.64 9.53
CA LEU A 293 21.93 -9.86 10.33
C LEU A 293 23.30 -10.50 10.62
N LEU A 294 24.40 -9.98 10.08
CA LEU A 294 25.76 -10.40 10.28
C LEU A 294 26.53 -9.37 11.13
#